data_a4423b1cdf69cb674bc3d0d94e84fa20
#
_entry.id   a4423b1cdf69cb674bc3d0d94e84fa20
#
_cell.length_a   1.000
_cell.length_b   1.000
_cell.length_c   1.000
_cell.angle_alpha   90.00
_cell.angle_beta   90.00
_cell.angle_gamma   90.00
#
_symmetry.space_group_name_H-M   'P 1'
#
loop_
_entity.id
_entity.type
_entity.pdbx_description
1 polymer ?
#
loop_
_entity_poly.entity_id
_entity_poly.type
_entity_poly.pdbx_seq_one_letter_code
_entity_poly.pdbx_strand_id
1 'polypeptide(L)'
;MAKRIVIALGGNALGNNLAEQMIAVKHTAKAIADLVEEGHEIILSHGNGPQVGMINLAMGEVHKSNPDTSVIPMSVCVAMSQGYIGYDLQNAVREELLNRGIQKSVVTLITQVEVDEKDPAFLHPTKPIGRFMTKEEADLLVKKGYNVMEDAGRGYRRVIASPKPIRIVEIETVKALADAGQVVIASGGGGIPVVAHGNHLSGVGAVIDKDFASCEMAKAVNADCLIILTAVEKVAVNFGKSNEKWLDTLS
;
A
#
# COMPACT_ATOMS: atom_id res chain seq x y z
N MET A 1 8.15 -26.80 -8.84
CA MET A 1 7.18 -26.31 -9.82
C MET A 1 7.10 -24.80 -9.68
N ALA A 2 7.02 -24.06 -10.76
CA ALA A 2 6.76 -22.61 -10.74
C ALA A 2 5.44 -22.33 -10.01
N LYS A 3 5.40 -21.26 -9.22
CA LYS A 3 4.22 -20.79 -8.48
C LYS A 3 3.94 -19.35 -8.83
N ARG A 4 2.67 -18.96 -8.80
CA ARG A 4 2.26 -17.56 -8.80
C ARG A 4 2.20 -17.05 -7.36
N ILE A 5 3.01 -16.05 -7.05
CA ILE A 5 3.17 -15.53 -5.68
C ILE A 5 2.80 -14.04 -5.65
N VAL A 6 1.87 -13.69 -4.79
CA VAL A 6 1.59 -12.27 -4.45
C VAL A 6 2.39 -11.90 -3.21
N ILE A 7 3.13 -10.79 -3.26
CA ILE A 7 3.95 -10.32 -2.14
C ILE A 7 3.48 -8.91 -1.73
N ALA A 8 3.00 -8.78 -0.50
CA ALA A 8 2.58 -7.52 0.10
C ALA A 8 3.73 -6.90 0.91
N LEU A 9 4.29 -5.79 0.44
CA LEU A 9 5.42 -5.11 1.06
C LEU A 9 4.95 -4.13 2.13
N GLY A 10 5.35 -4.36 3.39
CA GLY A 10 5.08 -3.47 4.53
C GLY A 10 6.06 -2.29 4.61
N GLY A 11 5.86 -1.43 5.62
CA GLY A 11 6.68 -0.23 5.81
C GLY A 11 8.18 -0.51 5.95
N ASN A 12 8.58 -1.60 6.59
CA ASN A 12 9.99 -1.96 6.73
C ASN A 12 10.67 -2.31 5.41
N ALA A 13 9.90 -2.80 4.42
CA ALA A 13 10.40 -3.10 3.09
C ALA A 13 10.53 -1.84 2.21
N LEU A 14 10.04 -0.67 2.69
CA LEU A 14 9.95 0.55 1.92
C LEU A 14 10.57 1.77 2.61
N GLY A 15 10.91 1.71 3.91
CA GLY A 15 11.38 2.87 4.68
C GLY A 15 10.30 3.93 4.95
N ASN A 16 10.65 4.93 5.75
CA ASN A 16 9.73 6.00 6.18
C ASN A 16 9.95 7.32 5.43
N ASN A 17 11.05 7.45 4.74
CA ASN A 17 11.43 8.62 3.93
C ASN A 17 12.19 8.17 2.67
N LEU A 18 12.46 9.10 1.76
CA LEU A 18 13.08 8.79 0.47
C LEU A 18 14.44 8.11 0.61
N ALA A 19 15.28 8.58 1.51
CA ALA A 19 16.62 8.02 1.68
C ALA A 19 16.59 6.56 2.19
N GLU A 20 15.72 6.31 3.18
CA GLU A 20 15.47 4.95 3.68
C GLU A 20 14.81 4.08 2.60
N GLN A 21 13.86 4.62 1.82
CA GLN A 21 13.19 3.92 0.74
C GLN A 21 14.18 3.43 -0.32
N MET A 22 15.10 4.28 -0.77
CA MET A 22 16.13 3.92 -1.75
C MET A 22 17.05 2.77 -1.29
N ILE A 23 17.29 2.65 0.01
CA ILE A 23 18.05 1.54 0.60
C ILE A 23 17.16 0.29 0.71
N ALA A 24 15.97 0.44 1.27
CA ALA A 24 15.06 -0.65 1.55
C ALA A 24 14.61 -1.38 0.28
N VAL A 25 14.28 -0.66 -0.80
CA VAL A 25 13.87 -1.27 -2.08
C VAL A 25 14.98 -2.12 -2.71
N LYS A 26 16.27 -1.77 -2.50
CA LYS A 26 17.39 -2.59 -2.99
C LYS A 26 17.52 -3.91 -2.23
N HIS A 27 17.28 -3.91 -0.92
CA HIS A 27 17.24 -5.15 -0.15
C HIS A 27 16.05 -6.02 -0.54
N THR A 28 14.88 -5.41 -0.68
CA THR A 28 13.67 -6.09 -1.11
C THR A 28 13.82 -6.68 -2.51
N ALA A 29 14.45 -5.95 -3.43
CA ALA A 29 14.69 -6.40 -4.81
C ALA A 29 15.51 -7.70 -4.89
N LYS A 30 16.47 -7.90 -3.99
CA LYS A 30 17.27 -9.15 -3.94
C LYS A 30 16.39 -10.35 -3.63
N ALA A 31 15.57 -10.27 -2.58
CA ALA A 31 14.66 -11.34 -2.21
C ALA A 31 13.60 -11.63 -3.31
N ILE A 32 13.12 -10.59 -3.99
CA ILE A 32 12.22 -10.75 -5.13
C ILE A 32 12.94 -11.45 -6.30
N ALA A 33 14.18 -11.04 -6.60
CA ALA A 33 14.96 -11.63 -7.67
C ALA A 33 15.31 -13.10 -7.40
N ASP A 34 15.53 -13.52 -6.14
CA ASP A 34 15.72 -14.92 -5.76
C ASP A 34 14.51 -15.76 -6.19
N LEU A 35 13.29 -15.31 -5.92
CA LEU A 35 12.06 -16.02 -6.30
C LEU A 35 11.85 -16.03 -7.83
N VAL A 36 12.20 -14.95 -8.51
CA VAL A 36 12.13 -14.88 -9.98
C VAL A 36 13.13 -15.84 -10.62
N GLU A 37 14.35 -15.95 -10.08
CA GLU A 37 15.40 -16.86 -10.53
C GLU A 37 15.00 -18.32 -10.34
N GLU A 38 14.25 -18.64 -9.29
CA GLU A 38 13.63 -19.96 -9.06
C GLU A 38 12.47 -20.27 -10.03
N GLY A 39 12.12 -19.32 -10.90
CA GLY A 39 11.10 -19.48 -11.95
C GLY A 39 9.68 -19.16 -11.49
N HIS A 40 9.49 -18.48 -10.37
CA HIS A 40 8.18 -18.06 -9.89
C HIS A 40 7.63 -16.84 -10.65
N GLU A 41 6.31 -16.75 -10.75
CA GLU A 41 5.59 -15.57 -11.23
C GLU A 41 5.29 -14.65 -10.05
N ILE A 42 5.79 -13.41 -10.11
CA ILE A 42 5.74 -12.48 -8.99
C ILE A 42 4.84 -11.29 -9.27
N ILE A 43 3.88 -11.08 -8.37
CA ILE A 43 3.04 -9.89 -8.32
C ILE A 43 3.28 -9.21 -6.98
N LEU A 44 3.59 -7.91 -7.00
CA LEU A 44 3.92 -7.13 -5.83
C LEU A 44 2.81 -6.14 -5.51
N SER A 45 2.54 -5.95 -4.23
CA SER A 45 1.84 -4.78 -3.72
C SER A 45 2.67 -4.11 -2.64
N HIS A 46 2.35 -2.88 -2.30
CA HIS A 46 3.07 -2.15 -1.26
C HIS A 46 2.14 -1.25 -0.43
N GLY A 47 2.53 -0.96 0.81
CA GLY A 47 1.91 0.09 1.61
C GLY A 47 2.35 1.48 1.14
N ASN A 48 1.69 2.53 1.66
CA ASN A 48 2.00 3.93 1.33
C ASN A 48 1.78 4.90 2.50
N GLY A 49 1.51 4.43 3.70
CA GLY A 49 1.05 5.28 4.82
C GLY A 49 1.87 6.55 5.06
N PRO A 50 3.21 6.49 5.20
CA PRO A 50 4.04 7.69 5.33
C PRO A 50 3.96 8.58 4.08
N GLN A 51 4.09 8.01 2.89
CA GLN A 51 4.19 8.73 1.62
C GLN A 51 2.88 9.43 1.25
N VAL A 52 1.74 8.75 1.36
CA VAL A 52 0.42 9.36 1.06
C VAL A 52 0.09 10.49 2.03
N GLY A 53 0.47 10.34 3.29
CA GLY A 53 0.29 11.39 4.30
C GLY A 53 1.13 12.63 4.00
N MET A 54 2.39 12.44 3.61
CA MET A 54 3.29 13.52 3.19
C MET A 54 2.76 14.23 1.94
N ILE A 55 2.35 13.49 0.91
CA ILE A 55 1.79 14.05 -0.34
C ILE A 55 0.54 14.87 -0.02
N ASN A 56 -0.39 14.31 0.76
CA ASN A 56 -1.63 15.01 1.11
C ASN A 56 -1.37 16.29 1.91
N LEU A 57 -0.41 16.27 2.84
CA LEU A 57 -0.01 17.46 3.60
C LEU A 57 0.60 18.51 2.68
N ALA A 58 1.55 18.15 1.82
CA ALA A 58 2.21 19.06 0.90
C ALA A 58 1.21 19.72 -0.06
N MET A 59 0.30 18.94 -0.64
CA MET A 59 -0.75 19.47 -1.53
C MET A 59 -1.72 20.39 -0.80
N GLY A 60 -2.05 20.09 0.45
CA GLY A 60 -2.87 20.97 1.30
C GLY A 60 -2.18 22.30 1.62
N GLU A 61 -0.87 22.32 1.87
CA GLU A 61 -0.11 23.53 2.12
C GLU A 61 0.02 24.40 0.85
N VAL A 62 0.19 23.78 -0.32
CA VAL A 62 0.18 24.50 -1.61
C VAL A 62 -1.16 25.23 -1.80
N HIS A 63 -2.29 24.57 -1.57
CA HIS A 63 -3.61 25.21 -1.69
C HIS A 63 -3.81 26.34 -0.68
N LYS A 64 -3.33 26.20 0.56
CA LYS A 64 -3.42 27.29 1.56
C LYS A 64 -2.57 28.51 1.20
N SER A 65 -1.38 28.28 0.65
CA SER A 65 -0.48 29.37 0.23
C SER A 65 -0.92 30.04 -1.08
N ASN A 66 -1.62 29.30 -1.93
CA ASN A 66 -2.19 29.79 -3.18
C ASN A 66 -3.61 29.18 -3.38
N PRO A 67 -4.68 29.88 -2.92
CA PRO A 67 -6.06 29.40 -3.02
C PRO A 67 -6.56 29.16 -4.44
N ASP A 68 -5.89 29.69 -5.46
CA ASP A 68 -6.23 29.43 -6.87
C ASP A 68 -5.86 28.02 -7.32
N THR A 69 -5.04 27.31 -6.53
CA THR A 69 -4.73 25.90 -6.79
C THR A 69 -5.87 25.00 -6.32
N SER A 70 -6.13 23.91 -7.05
CA SER A 70 -7.15 22.95 -6.67
C SER A 70 -6.78 22.18 -5.40
N VAL A 71 -7.78 21.88 -4.57
CA VAL A 71 -7.63 20.89 -3.49
C VAL A 71 -7.47 19.52 -4.11
N ILE A 72 -6.36 18.84 -3.79
CA ILE A 72 -6.09 17.51 -4.32
C ILE A 72 -6.76 16.44 -3.44
N PRO A 73 -7.70 15.63 -4.00
CA PRO A 73 -8.38 14.58 -3.26
C PRO A 73 -7.43 13.48 -2.76
N MET A 74 -7.81 12.78 -1.69
CA MET A 74 -7.02 11.68 -1.14
C MET A 74 -6.78 10.55 -2.16
N SER A 75 -7.77 10.23 -2.98
CA SER A 75 -7.64 9.23 -4.05
C SER A 75 -6.52 9.57 -5.03
N VAL A 76 -6.38 10.86 -5.40
CA VAL A 76 -5.27 11.32 -6.24
C VAL A 76 -3.93 11.25 -5.50
N CYS A 77 -3.90 11.58 -4.21
CA CYS A 77 -2.68 11.40 -3.39
C CYS A 77 -2.26 9.92 -3.33
N VAL A 78 -3.21 8.98 -3.27
CA VAL A 78 -2.92 7.54 -3.36
C VAL A 78 -2.34 7.20 -4.73
N ALA A 79 -2.92 7.68 -5.83
CA ALA A 79 -2.38 7.50 -7.18
C ALA A 79 -0.95 8.03 -7.32
N MET A 80 -0.68 9.22 -6.80
CA MET A 80 0.68 9.80 -6.78
C MET A 80 1.65 8.92 -5.98
N SER A 81 1.20 8.34 -4.86
CA SER A 81 2.03 7.44 -4.04
C SER A 81 2.37 6.13 -4.75
N GLN A 82 1.48 5.64 -5.62
CA GLN A 82 1.76 4.45 -6.46
C GLN A 82 2.90 4.73 -7.44
N GLY A 83 2.89 5.89 -8.10
CA GLY A 83 3.98 6.32 -8.95
C GLY A 83 5.28 6.53 -8.16
N TYR A 84 5.21 7.21 -7.02
CA TYR A 84 6.37 7.52 -6.18
C TYR A 84 7.09 6.25 -5.69
N ILE A 85 6.37 5.34 -5.06
CA ILE A 85 6.96 4.10 -4.52
C ILE A 85 7.24 3.10 -5.64
N GLY A 86 6.27 2.95 -6.56
CA GLY A 86 6.38 2.00 -7.66
C GLY A 86 7.57 2.29 -8.58
N TYR A 87 7.89 3.55 -8.84
CA TYR A 87 9.05 3.97 -9.60
C TYR A 87 10.36 3.43 -9.00
N ASP A 88 10.59 3.65 -7.70
CA ASP A 88 11.81 3.21 -7.04
C ASP A 88 11.89 1.68 -6.97
N LEU A 89 10.77 1.02 -6.60
CA LEU A 89 10.69 -0.44 -6.50
C LEU A 89 10.90 -1.11 -7.87
N GLN A 90 10.25 -0.58 -8.91
CA GLN A 90 10.39 -1.07 -10.28
C GLN A 90 11.84 -1.00 -10.75
N ASN A 91 12.52 0.14 -10.51
CA ASN A 91 13.91 0.32 -10.89
C ASN A 91 14.84 -0.62 -10.11
N ALA A 92 14.65 -0.75 -8.80
CA ALA A 92 15.49 -1.62 -7.98
C ALA A 92 15.36 -3.10 -8.37
N VAL A 93 14.13 -3.59 -8.59
CA VAL A 93 13.90 -4.98 -9.03
C VAL A 93 14.45 -5.20 -10.43
N ARG A 94 14.22 -4.27 -11.37
CA ARG A 94 14.78 -4.36 -12.72
C ARG A 94 16.32 -4.40 -12.71
N GLU A 95 16.97 -3.52 -11.95
CA GLU A 95 18.41 -3.48 -11.80
C GLU A 95 18.95 -4.82 -11.28
N GLU A 96 18.36 -5.36 -10.21
CA GLU A 96 18.80 -6.63 -9.62
C GLU A 96 18.62 -7.81 -10.60
N LEU A 97 17.51 -7.88 -11.30
CA LEU A 97 17.29 -8.93 -12.32
C LEU A 97 18.34 -8.86 -13.44
N LEU A 98 18.63 -7.67 -13.94
CA LEU A 98 19.65 -7.49 -14.99
C LEU A 98 21.05 -7.83 -14.48
N ASN A 99 21.40 -7.50 -13.24
CA ASN A 99 22.68 -7.88 -12.63
C ASN A 99 22.87 -9.39 -12.54
N ARG A 100 21.75 -10.16 -12.46
CA ARG A 100 21.75 -11.64 -12.51
C ARG A 100 21.61 -12.21 -13.92
N GLY A 101 21.60 -11.37 -14.96
CA GLY A 101 21.43 -11.80 -16.36
C GLY A 101 19.98 -12.19 -16.70
N ILE A 102 19.01 -11.88 -15.87
CA ILE A 102 17.59 -12.21 -16.09
C ILE A 102 16.92 -11.08 -16.87
N GLN A 103 16.52 -11.37 -18.11
CA GLN A 103 15.83 -10.45 -19.01
C GLN A 103 14.31 -10.55 -18.79
N LYS A 104 13.80 -9.90 -17.73
CA LYS A 104 12.38 -9.87 -17.39
C LYS A 104 11.93 -8.44 -17.14
N SER A 105 10.79 -8.05 -17.71
CA SER A 105 10.23 -6.72 -17.52
C SER A 105 9.61 -6.60 -16.13
N VAL A 106 9.75 -5.42 -15.53
CA VAL A 106 9.08 -5.03 -14.29
C VAL A 106 8.22 -3.82 -14.60
N VAL A 107 6.96 -3.85 -14.19
CA VAL A 107 5.99 -2.78 -14.48
C VAL A 107 5.18 -2.39 -13.26
N THR A 108 4.98 -1.09 -13.09
CA THR A 108 4.06 -0.54 -12.08
C THR A 108 2.76 -0.12 -12.77
N LEU A 109 1.64 -0.65 -12.27
CA LEU A 109 0.31 -0.29 -12.72
C LEU A 109 -0.35 0.69 -11.75
N ILE A 110 -0.90 1.76 -12.29
CA ILE A 110 -1.88 2.56 -11.57
C ILE A 110 -3.13 1.71 -11.40
N THR A 111 -3.49 1.42 -10.14
CA THR A 111 -4.49 0.41 -9.82
C THR A 111 -5.56 1.01 -8.92
N GLN A 112 -6.81 0.89 -9.34
CA GLN A 112 -8.00 1.29 -8.61
C GLN A 112 -8.60 0.08 -7.90
N VAL A 113 -9.20 0.33 -6.73
CA VAL A 113 -9.88 -0.71 -5.94
C VAL A 113 -11.24 -0.21 -5.54
N GLU A 114 -12.26 -0.93 -5.95
CA GLU A 114 -13.65 -0.61 -5.63
C GLU A 114 -13.96 -0.90 -4.17
N VAL A 115 -14.68 0.02 -3.54
CA VAL A 115 -15.16 -0.07 -2.15
C VAL A 115 -16.64 0.28 -2.08
N ASP A 116 -17.31 -0.17 -1.02
CA ASP A 116 -18.70 0.21 -0.75
C ASP A 116 -18.75 1.63 -0.15
N GLU A 117 -19.51 2.54 -0.76
CA GLU A 117 -19.73 3.89 -0.22
C GLU A 117 -20.37 3.91 1.18
N LYS A 118 -21.06 2.82 1.55
CA LYS A 118 -21.74 2.63 2.84
C LYS A 118 -20.90 1.88 3.85
N ASP A 119 -19.62 1.58 3.54
CA ASP A 119 -18.75 0.89 4.50
C ASP A 119 -18.66 1.70 5.81
N PRO A 120 -18.88 1.05 6.98
CA PRO A 120 -18.81 1.71 8.28
C PRO A 120 -17.49 2.43 8.57
N ALA A 121 -16.40 2.05 7.90
CA ALA A 121 -15.10 2.70 8.03
C ALA A 121 -15.14 4.20 7.69
N PHE A 122 -16.08 4.66 6.85
CA PHE A 122 -16.23 6.08 6.55
C PHE A 122 -16.75 6.88 7.75
N LEU A 123 -17.52 6.24 8.64
CA LEU A 123 -18.00 6.84 9.88
C LEU A 123 -17.00 6.69 11.03
N HIS A 124 -16.13 5.68 10.96
CA HIS A 124 -15.16 5.34 12.00
C HIS A 124 -13.74 5.22 11.42
N PRO A 125 -13.08 6.36 11.12
CA PRO A 125 -11.71 6.34 10.57
C PRO A 125 -10.70 5.76 11.57
N THR A 126 -9.93 4.75 11.14
CA THR A 126 -8.95 4.06 11.99
C THR A 126 -7.59 3.86 11.33
N LYS A 127 -7.45 4.09 10.01
CA LYS A 127 -6.19 3.85 9.28
C LYS A 127 -5.19 4.95 9.53
N PRO A 128 -4.05 4.70 10.22
CA PRO A 128 -3.03 5.72 10.45
C PRO A 128 -2.29 6.09 9.15
N ILE A 129 -2.14 7.39 8.90
CA ILE A 129 -1.38 7.94 7.77
C ILE A 129 -0.45 9.06 8.25
N GLY A 130 0.57 9.36 7.43
CA GLY A 130 1.53 10.43 7.69
C GLY A 130 2.51 10.09 8.83
N ARG A 131 3.19 11.13 9.33
CA ARG A 131 4.20 11.03 10.39
C ARG A 131 3.57 10.87 11.78
N PHE A 132 4.39 10.43 12.72
CA PHE A 132 4.06 10.54 14.15
C PHE A 132 4.12 11.99 14.61
N MET A 133 3.28 12.34 15.57
CA MET A 133 3.11 13.67 16.12
C MET A 133 3.11 13.64 17.64
N THR A 134 3.46 14.76 18.27
CA THR A 134 3.24 14.97 19.69
C THR A 134 1.75 15.16 19.97
N LYS A 135 1.38 15.14 21.25
CA LYS A 135 -0.01 15.40 21.66
C LYS A 135 -0.46 16.81 21.29
N GLU A 136 0.40 17.79 21.46
CA GLU A 136 0.13 19.20 21.13
C GLU A 136 -0.14 19.39 19.63
N GLU A 137 0.67 18.76 18.77
CA GLU A 137 0.46 18.75 17.33
C GLU A 137 -0.86 18.07 16.94
N ALA A 138 -1.17 16.95 17.60
CA ALA A 138 -2.43 16.21 17.41
C ALA A 138 -3.64 17.05 17.78
N ASP A 139 -3.62 17.73 18.93
CA ASP A 139 -4.70 18.60 19.40
C ASP A 139 -4.96 19.77 18.43
N LEU A 140 -3.91 20.30 17.78
CA LEU A 140 -4.05 21.31 16.73
C LEU A 140 -4.73 20.78 15.48
N LEU A 141 -4.45 19.52 15.08
CA LEU A 141 -5.13 18.89 13.94
C LEU A 141 -6.60 18.58 14.24
N VAL A 142 -6.90 18.13 15.43
CA VAL A 142 -8.30 17.89 15.89
C VAL A 142 -9.11 19.20 15.81
N LYS A 143 -8.54 20.33 16.25
CA LYS A 143 -9.19 21.65 16.12
C LYS A 143 -9.43 22.06 14.66
N LYS A 144 -8.66 21.52 13.71
CA LYS A 144 -8.83 21.73 12.25
C LYS A 144 -9.79 20.72 11.61
N GLY A 145 -10.44 19.84 12.40
CA GLY A 145 -11.43 18.86 11.95
C GLY A 145 -10.81 17.54 11.42
N TYR A 146 -9.54 17.27 11.69
CA TYR A 146 -8.93 15.99 11.34
C TYR A 146 -9.14 14.96 12.45
N ASN A 147 -9.35 13.70 12.04
CA ASN A 147 -9.33 12.57 12.95
C ASN A 147 -7.89 12.19 13.29
N VAL A 148 -7.62 12.04 14.59
CA VAL A 148 -6.30 11.67 15.11
C VAL A 148 -6.46 10.62 16.19
N MET A 149 -5.55 9.65 16.25
CA MET A 149 -5.49 8.67 17.35
C MET A 149 -4.05 8.41 17.78
N GLU A 150 -3.90 7.92 18.98
CA GLU A 150 -2.64 7.42 19.51
C GLU A 150 -2.29 6.09 18.82
N ASP A 151 -1.03 5.92 18.41
CA ASP A 151 -0.56 4.75 17.65
C ASP A 151 0.49 3.98 18.44
N ALA A 152 0.00 3.03 19.23
CA ALA A 152 0.79 2.01 19.93
C ALA A 152 1.97 2.55 20.76
N GLY A 153 1.76 3.62 21.53
CA GLY A 153 2.77 4.22 22.42
C GLY A 153 3.86 5.02 21.70
N ARG A 154 3.80 5.13 20.36
CA ARG A 154 4.81 5.83 19.55
C ARG A 154 4.47 7.30 19.29
N GLY A 155 3.31 7.76 19.74
CA GLY A 155 2.78 9.09 19.52
C GLY A 155 1.44 9.07 18.79
N TYR A 156 1.06 10.19 18.21
CA TYR A 156 -0.22 10.38 17.56
C TYR A 156 -0.08 10.38 16.04
N ARG A 157 -1.08 9.85 15.35
CA ARG A 157 -1.17 9.92 13.89
C ARG A 157 -2.56 10.35 13.45
N ARG A 158 -2.60 11.03 12.31
CA ARG A 158 -3.86 11.26 11.60
C ARG A 158 -4.43 9.90 11.17
N VAL A 159 -5.75 9.74 11.30
CA VAL A 159 -6.45 8.54 10.81
C VAL A 159 -7.47 8.91 9.74
N ILE A 160 -7.66 7.99 8.81
CA ILE A 160 -8.59 8.10 7.70
C ILE A 160 -9.42 6.83 7.58
N ALA A 161 -10.53 6.89 6.83
CA ALA A 161 -11.34 5.72 6.51
C ALA A 161 -10.50 4.64 5.80
N SER A 162 -10.74 3.37 6.17
CA SER A 162 -10.12 2.22 5.52
C SER A 162 -11.19 1.17 5.21
N PRO A 163 -12.00 1.41 4.15
CA PRO A 163 -13.05 0.49 3.76
C PRO A 163 -12.46 -0.82 3.23
N LYS A 164 -13.27 -1.88 3.26
CA LYS A 164 -12.88 -3.17 2.70
C LYS A 164 -12.87 -3.12 1.17
N PRO A 165 -11.85 -3.72 0.52
CA PRO A 165 -11.82 -3.84 -0.94
C PRO A 165 -12.92 -4.82 -1.40
N ILE A 166 -13.59 -4.48 -2.50
CA ILE A 166 -14.57 -5.35 -3.17
C ILE A 166 -13.89 -6.06 -4.34
N ARG A 167 -13.23 -5.31 -5.21
CA ARG A 167 -12.50 -5.84 -6.36
C ARG A 167 -11.43 -4.87 -6.84
N ILE A 168 -10.45 -5.41 -7.53
CA ILE A 168 -9.42 -4.65 -8.21
C ILE A 168 -9.88 -4.38 -9.64
N VAL A 169 -9.95 -3.11 -10.03
CA VAL A 169 -10.53 -2.72 -11.33
C VAL A 169 -9.68 -3.23 -12.49
N GLU A 170 -8.35 -3.07 -12.41
CA GLU A 170 -7.40 -3.44 -13.47
C GLU A 170 -6.94 -4.90 -13.38
N ILE A 171 -7.69 -5.79 -12.72
CA ILE A 171 -7.24 -7.17 -12.45
C ILE A 171 -6.91 -7.98 -13.70
N GLU A 172 -7.65 -7.80 -14.78
CA GLU A 172 -7.40 -8.52 -16.04
C GLU A 172 -6.07 -8.08 -16.68
N THR A 173 -5.68 -6.81 -16.51
CA THR A 173 -4.37 -6.31 -16.94
C THR A 173 -3.25 -6.91 -16.09
N VAL A 174 -3.45 -6.99 -14.77
CA VAL A 174 -2.50 -7.66 -13.86
C VAL A 174 -2.27 -9.11 -14.27
N LYS A 175 -3.35 -9.86 -14.54
CA LYS A 175 -3.27 -11.25 -15.02
C LYS A 175 -2.50 -11.36 -16.33
N ALA A 176 -2.87 -10.56 -17.33
CA ALA A 176 -2.27 -10.61 -18.66
C ALA A 176 -0.74 -10.38 -18.61
N LEU A 177 -0.29 -9.43 -17.77
CA LEU A 177 1.13 -9.15 -17.59
C LEU A 177 1.86 -10.27 -16.82
N ALA A 178 1.23 -10.82 -15.80
CA ALA A 178 1.78 -11.96 -15.06
C ALA A 178 1.88 -13.21 -15.94
N ASP A 179 0.83 -13.51 -16.72
CA ASP A 179 0.80 -14.61 -17.68
C ASP A 179 1.87 -14.46 -18.81
N ALA A 180 2.19 -13.21 -19.16
CA ALA A 180 3.31 -12.88 -20.03
C ALA A 180 4.69 -12.99 -19.35
N GLY A 181 4.73 -13.44 -18.09
CA GLY A 181 5.96 -13.67 -17.33
C GLY A 181 6.61 -12.40 -16.78
N GLN A 182 5.91 -11.28 -16.73
CA GLN A 182 6.45 -10.03 -16.20
C GLN A 182 6.30 -9.96 -14.67
N VAL A 183 7.17 -9.20 -14.01
CA VAL A 183 6.99 -8.83 -12.60
C VAL A 183 6.06 -7.62 -12.55
N VAL A 184 4.93 -7.75 -11.85
CA VAL A 184 3.87 -6.72 -11.82
C VAL A 184 3.80 -6.10 -10.43
N ILE A 185 3.84 -4.78 -10.34
CA ILE A 185 3.59 -4.01 -9.12
C ILE A 185 2.20 -3.38 -9.27
N ALA A 186 1.24 -3.81 -8.44
CA ALA A 186 -0.15 -3.39 -8.51
C ALA A 186 -0.75 -3.16 -7.13
N SER A 187 -1.89 -2.50 -7.06
CA SER A 187 -2.62 -2.17 -5.83
C SER A 187 -1.75 -1.47 -4.77
N GLY A 188 -0.80 -0.66 -5.20
CA GLY A 188 0.05 0.12 -4.30
C GLY A 188 -0.78 1.00 -3.36
N GLY A 189 -0.41 0.98 -2.06
CA GLY A 189 -1.16 1.67 -1.00
C GLY A 189 -2.53 1.05 -0.70
N GLY A 190 -2.77 -0.19 -1.15
CA GLY A 190 -4.08 -0.85 -1.11
C GLY A 190 -4.96 -0.54 -2.32
N GLY A 191 -4.43 0.19 -3.31
CA GLY A 191 -5.15 0.67 -4.49
C GLY A 191 -5.82 2.03 -4.28
N ILE A 192 -6.11 2.71 -5.39
CA ILE A 192 -6.86 3.97 -5.37
C ILE A 192 -8.32 3.66 -5.03
N PRO A 193 -8.84 4.15 -3.89
CA PRO A 193 -10.20 3.83 -3.49
C PRO A 193 -11.23 4.54 -4.38
N VAL A 194 -12.11 3.76 -4.99
CA VAL A 194 -13.17 4.24 -5.87
C VAL A 194 -14.51 3.61 -5.55
N VAL A 195 -15.59 4.34 -5.82
CA VAL A 195 -16.96 3.86 -5.80
C VAL A 195 -17.49 3.85 -7.22
N ALA A 196 -18.16 2.76 -7.60
CA ALA A 196 -18.74 2.61 -8.93
C ALA A 196 -20.18 3.14 -8.98
N HIS A 197 -20.45 4.00 -9.96
CA HIS A 197 -21.77 4.51 -10.31
C HIS A 197 -22.05 4.17 -11.79
N GLY A 198 -22.49 2.95 -12.06
CA GLY A 198 -22.57 2.42 -13.41
C GLY A 198 -21.16 2.29 -14.02
N ASN A 199 -20.91 2.95 -15.14
CA ASN A 199 -19.60 2.96 -15.81
C ASN A 199 -18.64 4.02 -15.26
N HIS A 200 -19.10 4.88 -14.37
CA HIS A 200 -18.27 5.95 -13.77
C HIS A 200 -17.67 5.48 -12.46
N LEU A 201 -16.37 5.79 -12.26
CA LEU A 201 -15.66 5.55 -11.01
C LEU A 201 -15.36 6.88 -10.34
N SER A 202 -15.82 7.05 -9.10
CA SER A 202 -15.56 8.24 -8.29
C SER A 202 -14.53 7.93 -7.21
N GLY A 203 -13.42 8.67 -7.16
CA GLY A 203 -12.44 8.56 -6.09
C GLY A 203 -13.01 9.01 -4.74
N VAL A 204 -12.72 8.30 -3.67
CA VAL A 204 -13.21 8.59 -2.32
C VAL A 204 -12.08 8.90 -1.33
N GLY A 205 -12.43 9.57 -0.23
CA GLY A 205 -11.51 10.01 0.81
C GLY A 205 -11.10 8.90 1.77
N ALA A 206 -10.37 7.89 1.29
CA ALA A 206 -9.98 6.72 2.05
C ALA A 206 -8.55 6.26 1.70
N VAL A 207 -8.00 5.35 2.51
CA VAL A 207 -6.78 4.57 2.21
C VAL A 207 -7.05 3.11 2.59
N ILE A 208 -7.14 2.25 1.59
CA ILE A 208 -7.44 0.83 1.76
C ILE A 208 -6.27 0.13 2.46
N ASP A 209 -6.56 -0.89 3.26
CA ASP A 209 -5.51 -1.71 3.85
C ASP A 209 -4.87 -2.60 2.77
N LYS A 210 -3.52 -2.53 2.66
CA LYS A 210 -2.77 -3.28 1.64
C LYS A 210 -2.92 -4.79 1.77
N ASP A 211 -3.06 -5.30 3.01
CA ASP A 211 -3.11 -6.74 3.23
C ASP A 211 -4.45 -7.31 2.74
N PHE A 212 -5.56 -6.58 2.97
CA PHE A 212 -6.86 -6.93 2.40
C PHE A 212 -6.86 -6.81 0.87
N ALA A 213 -6.33 -5.72 0.31
CA ALA A 213 -6.24 -5.56 -1.15
C ALA A 213 -5.36 -6.63 -1.80
N SER A 214 -4.24 -7.00 -1.16
CA SER A 214 -3.36 -8.07 -1.63
C SER A 214 -4.03 -9.45 -1.55
N CYS A 215 -4.86 -9.68 -0.55
CA CYS A 215 -5.66 -10.90 -0.43
C CYS A 215 -6.68 -11.01 -1.59
N GLU A 216 -7.41 -9.92 -1.88
CA GLU A 216 -8.34 -9.90 -3.02
C GLU A 216 -7.60 -10.05 -4.36
N MET A 217 -6.43 -9.42 -4.50
CA MET A 217 -5.58 -9.62 -5.68
C MET A 217 -5.13 -11.08 -5.81
N ALA A 218 -4.63 -11.70 -4.74
CA ALA A 218 -4.17 -13.08 -4.75
C ALA A 218 -5.28 -14.06 -5.14
N LYS A 219 -6.49 -13.89 -4.61
CA LYS A 219 -7.67 -14.66 -5.00
C LYS A 219 -7.98 -14.47 -6.48
N ALA A 220 -8.03 -13.22 -6.94
CA ALA A 220 -8.43 -12.89 -8.30
C ALA A 220 -7.44 -13.38 -9.36
N VAL A 221 -6.12 -13.39 -9.08
CA VAL A 221 -5.10 -13.92 -9.99
C VAL A 221 -4.85 -15.42 -9.82
N ASN A 222 -5.60 -16.12 -8.98
CA ASN A 222 -5.39 -17.52 -8.60
C ASN A 222 -3.95 -17.78 -8.15
N ALA A 223 -3.46 -16.98 -7.21
CA ALA A 223 -2.11 -17.13 -6.66
C ALA A 223 -2.00 -18.41 -5.81
N ASP A 224 -0.88 -19.11 -5.93
CA ASP A 224 -0.55 -20.27 -5.10
C ASP A 224 -0.17 -19.86 -3.66
N CYS A 225 0.30 -18.61 -3.50
CA CYS A 225 0.77 -18.11 -2.22
C CYS A 225 0.60 -16.58 -2.12
N LEU A 226 0.24 -16.12 -0.92
CA LEU A 226 0.32 -14.71 -0.51
C LEU A 226 1.37 -14.59 0.60
N ILE A 227 2.39 -13.77 0.39
CA ILE A 227 3.43 -13.46 1.37
C ILE A 227 3.24 -12.03 1.85
N ILE A 228 3.13 -11.82 3.16
CA ILE A 228 3.06 -10.49 3.77
C ILE A 228 4.38 -10.21 4.48
N LEU A 229 5.19 -9.32 3.90
CA LEU A 229 6.44 -8.86 4.52
C LEU A 229 6.15 -7.73 5.51
N THR A 230 6.38 -8.02 6.78
CA THR A 230 6.07 -7.11 7.90
C THR A 230 7.21 -7.09 8.93
N ALA A 231 7.09 -6.21 9.94
CA ALA A 231 8.07 -6.04 11.00
C ALA A 231 8.08 -7.15 12.06
N VAL A 232 7.09 -8.04 12.03
CA VAL A 232 6.91 -9.10 13.02
C VAL A 232 7.01 -10.47 12.35
N GLU A 233 7.56 -11.46 13.07
CA GLU A 233 7.76 -12.79 12.51
C GLU A 233 6.46 -13.59 12.38
N LYS A 234 5.47 -13.30 13.22
CA LYS A 234 4.24 -14.08 13.34
C LYS A 234 3.03 -13.18 13.55
N VAL A 235 1.86 -13.74 13.34
CA VAL A 235 0.59 -13.10 13.73
C VAL A 235 0.38 -13.29 15.23
N ALA A 236 -0.06 -12.26 15.93
CA ALA A 236 -0.42 -12.32 17.33
C ALA A 236 -1.91 -12.09 17.55
N VAL A 237 -2.53 -12.85 18.43
CA VAL A 237 -3.83 -12.50 19.01
C VAL A 237 -3.61 -11.70 20.29
N ASN A 238 -4.48 -10.71 20.56
CA ASN A 238 -4.39 -9.82 21.71
C ASN A 238 -3.05 -9.06 21.79
N PHE A 239 -2.50 -8.66 20.65
CA PHE A 239 -1.24 -7.93 20.56
C PHE A 239 -1.18 -6.74 21.53
N GLY A 240 -0.08 -6.63 22.28
CA GLY A 240 0.14 -5.58 23.29
C GLY A 240 -0.66 -5.74 24.60
N LYS A 241 -1.38 -6.86 24.79
CA LYS A 241 -2.12 -7.15 26.02
C LYS A 241 -1.42 -8.23 26.84
N SER A 242 -1.77 -8.36 28.14
CA SER A 242 -1.18 -9.35 29.04
C SER A 242 -1.44 -10.81 28.62
N ASN A 243 -2.40 -11.05 27.75
CA ASN A 243 -2.75 -12.35 27.18
C ASN A 243 -2.37 -12.45 25.69
N GLU A 244 -1.34 -11.73 25.25
CA GLU A 244 -0.79 -11.85 23.90
C GLU A 244 -0.30 -13.27 23.62
N LYS A 245 -0.65 -13.77 22.45
CA LYS A 245 -0.20 -15.07 21.96
C LYS A 245 0.19 -14.99 20.50
N TRP A 246 1.44 -15.38 20.21
CA TRP A 246 1.96 -15.51 18.85
C TRP A 246 1.53 -16.84 18.24
N LEU A 247 1.14 -16.83 16.97
CA LEU A 247 0.62 -18.00 16.26
C LEU A 247 1.60 -18.44 15.18
N ASP A 248 1.96 -19.71 15.20
CA ASP A 248 2.75 -20.35 14.12
C ASP A 248 1.87 -20.71 12.94
N THR A 249 0.63 -21.08 13.20
CA THR A 249 -0.36 -21.47 12.20
C THR A 249 -1.73 -20.93 12.60
N LEU A 250 -2.46 -20.44 11.62
CA LEU A 250 -3.83 -19.96 11.75
C LEU A 250 -4.68 -20.68 10.69
N SER A 251 -5.76 -21.33 11.10
CA SER A 251 -6.73 -22.03 10.23
C SER A 251 -8.09 -21.39 10.32
#